data_2bcc81e2a91fff548ee1588a2624e0c5
#
_entry.id   2bcc81e2a91fff548ee1588a2624e0c5
#
_cell.length_a   1.000
_cell.length_b   1.000
_cell.length_c   1.000
_cell.angle_alpha   90.00
_cell.angle_beta   90.00
_cell.angle_gamma   90.00
#
_symmetry.space_group_name_H-M   'P 1'
#
loop_
_entity.id
_entity.type
_entity.pdbx_description
1 polymer ?
#
loop_
_entity_poly.entity_id
_entity_poly.type
_entity_poly.pdbx_seq_one_letter_code
_entity_poly.pdbx_strand_id
1 'polypeptide(L)'
;MASLVAVAALVATTAGCQAQSQAGPQGQESPEPPAPPVSFQASVKEGAKDVRPDTAVTVSASQGNLHTVVLADPKGKELKGQIKPDGTWGLVDMLSPGTKYTIKATGESQDGTPGTFSRDFATLVPKVEATYRVTPDGQTVGVGMPVMVTFDSAVMTPEMRANVERRVSIKTEPKQEGSWGWHSERELFWRPKEYWKPNTKVTVNAPLRGVQTGEKKWITEDKGAAFTIAKRARISTVDVNGHSMTVRENGKVVGTYPVSNGQATANWQTRSGTKIITEKQKFMVMDAATLGVPKDDPNYYRTEVDYAMRVTNTGEFLHSAPWSVWAQGRRNVSHGCVNMGPRAAREMFNASVVGDVVDFVNSPRKMKMHEGVGVWLVSYDQWKARSALAKKATAKPSPSKTGKATPAPSSPSPATPSPSVPAATDAAARPQESAPAA
;
A
#
# COMPACT_ATOMS: atom_id res chain seq x y z
N MET A 1 56.35 -44.67 24.14
CA MET A 1 56.79 -45.84 23.43
C MET A 1 57.01 -45.39 21.98
N ALA A 2 58.15 -44.91 21.63
CA ALA A 2 59.40 -45.51 21.15
C ALA A 2 59.18 -46.46 19.98
N SER A 3 59.63 -46.06 18.79
CA SER A 3 60.46 -46.86 17.92
C SER A 3 60.99 -46.03 16.73
N LEU A 4 62.29 -45.77 16.84
CA LEU A 4 63.20 -45.44 15.72
C LEU A 4 63.42 -46.65 14.85
N VAL A 5 63.56 -46.48 13.53
CA VAL A 5 64.36 -47.37 12.66
C VAL A 5 65.17 -46.50 11.71
N ALA A 6 66.46 -46.58 11.87
CA ALA A 6 67.47 -46.09 10.95
C ALA A 6 67.95 -47.30 10.07
N VAL A 7 68.16 -47.10 8.76
CA VAL A 7 68.99 -48.00 7.96
C VAL A 7 69.86 -47.21 6.95
N ALA A 8 71.04 -47.61 6.95
CA ALA A 8 72.30 -47.12 6.45
C ALA A 8 72.52 -47.05 4.93
N ALA A 9 73.56 -46.33 4.63
CA ALA A 9 74.18 -45.99 3.37
C ALA A 9 74.65 -47.18 2.54
N LEU A 10 74.67 -47.03 1.21
CA LEU A 10 75.64 -47.71 0.36
C LEU A 10 76.18 -46.70 -0.68
N VAL A 11 77.50 -46.55 -0.58
CA VAL A 11 78.39 -45.86 -1.55
C VAL A 11 78.66 -46.74 -2.71
N ALA A 12 78.50 -46.25 -3.94
CA ALA A 12 79.15 -46.86 -5.14
C ALA A 12 79.74 -45.75 -6.01
N THR A 13 81.04 -45.71 -6.02
CA THR A 13 81.87 -44.86 -6.89
C THR A 13 81.93 -45.48 -8.30
N THR A 14 81.62 -44.72 -9.33
CA THR A 14 82.17 -44.96 -10.67
C THR A 14 82.59 -43.61 -11.30
N ALA A 15 83.85 -43.57 -11.63
CA ALA A 15 84.47 -42.51 -12.40
C ALA A 15 84.09 -42.61 -13.89
N GLY A 16 83.92 -41.47 -14.54
CA GLY A 16 83.77 -41.46 -15.97
C GLY A 16 83.47 -40.09 -16.59
N CYS A 17 84.48 -39.47 -17.16
CA CYS A 17 84.57 -38.55 -18.29
C CYS A 17 83.88 -37.15 -18.15
N GLN A 18 84.79 -36.19 -18.03
CA GLN A 18 84.59 -34.78 -18.34
C GLN A 18 84.11 -34.56 -19.77
N ALA A 19 82.94 -33.95 -19.97
CA ALA A 19 82.63 -33.18 -21.16
C ALA A 19 82.41 -31.75 -20.70
N GLN A 20 83.29 -30.84 -21.06
CA GLN A 20 83.15 -29.41 -20.92
C GLN A 20 81.97 -28.92 -21.79
N SER A 21 80.85 -28.67 -21.23
CA SER A 21 79.79 -27.88 -21.89
C SER A 21 80.01 -26.43 -21.50
N GLN A 22 80.27 -25.57 -22.48
CA GLN A 22 80.34 -24.13 -22.39
C GLN A 22 78.97 -23.63 -21.83
N ALA A 23 79.04 -22.94 -20.68
CA ALA A 23 77.90 -22.16 -20.18
C ALA A 23 77.65 -20.99 -21.11
N GLY A 24 76.56 -21.06 -21.90
CA GLY A 24 75.99 -19.91 -22.56
C GLY A 24 75.55 -18.86 -21.50
N PRO A 25 75.51 -17.56 -21.85
CA PRO A 25 75.08 -16.56 -20.94
C PRO A 25 73.64 -16.86 -20.45
N GLN A 26 73.44 -17.07 -19.16
CA GLN A 26 72.12 -17.05 -18.57
C GLN A 26 71.53 -15.67 -18.86
N GLY A 27 70.52 -15.62 -19.71
CA GLY A 27 69.69 -14.44 -19.91
C GLY A 27 69.14 -14.05 -18.54
N GLN A 28 69.59 -12.92 -18.02
CA GLN A 28 68.84 -12.22 -16.95
C GLN A 28 67.48 -11.93 -17.49
N GLU A 29 66.45 -12.66 -17.02
CA GLU A 29 65.05 -12.23 -17.17
C GLU A 29 64.97 -10.84 -16.57
N SER A 30 64.72 -9.83 -17.38
CA SER A 30 64.39 -8.50 -16.87
C SER A 30 63.19 -8.65 -15.97
N PRO A 31 63.18 -8.08 -14.76
CA PRO A 31 62.04 -8.15 -13.89
C PRO A 31 60.82 -7.60 -14.64
N GLU A 32 59.74 -8.40 -14.67
CA GLU A 32 58.48 -7.99 -15.25
C GLU A 32 58.04 -6.65 -14.62
N PRO A 33 57.66 -5.65 -15.42
CA PRO A 33 57.24 -4.37 -14.86
C PRO A 33 56.11 -4.59 -13.82
N PRO A 34 56.13 -3.93 -12.68
CA PRO A 34 55.12 -4.11 -11.64
C PRO A 34 53.72 -3.89 -12.23
N ALA A 35 52.77 -4.73 -11.83
CA ALA A 35 51.40 -4.62 -12.28
C ALA A 35 50.84 -3.22 -11.94
N PRO A 36 50.03 -2.62 -12.83
CA PRO A 36 49.49 -1.30 -12.57
C PRO A 36 48.59 -1.33 -11.31
N PRO A 37 48.56 -0.26 -10.52
CA PRO A 37 47.80 -0.20 -9.29
C PRO A 37 46.31 -0.36 -9.56
N VAL A 38 45.57 -0.99 -8.63
CA VAL A 38 44.11 -1.08 -8.70
C VAL A 38 43.48 0.32 -8.78
N SER A 39 42.56 0.53 -9.71
CA SER A 39 41.85 1.79 -9.89
C SER A 39 40.38 1.62 -9.59
N PHE A 40 39.82 2.54 -8.80
CA PHE A 40 38.42 2.49 -8.37
C PHE A 40 37.58 3.55 -9.09
N GLN A 41 36.33 3.17 -9.42
CA GLN A 41 35.35 4.09 -10.01
C GLN A 41 34.02 3.97 -9.25
N ALA A 42 33.44 5.11 -8.88
CA ALA A 42 32.10 5.18 -8.32
C ALA A 42 31.16 5.92 -9.26
N SER A 43 29.87 5.52 -9.30
CA SER A 43 28.86 6.16 -10.16
C SER A 43 28.51 7.59 -9.73
N VAL A 44 28.84 8.00 -8.51
CA VAL A 44 28.70 9.37 -8.00
C VAL A 44 30.03 10.09 -8.08
N LYS A 45 30.02 11.40 -8.40
CA LYS A 45 31.22 12.23 -8.47
C LYS A 45 31.67 12.68 -7.08
N GLU A 46 32.97 12.92 -6.90
CA GLU A 46 33.50 13.51 -5.68
C GLU A 46 32.87 14.87 -5.39
N GLY A 47 32.44 15.07 -4.12
CA GLY A 47 31.80 16.31 -3.67
C GLY A 47 30.44 16.61 -4.33
N ALA A 48 29.84 15.63 -5.05
CA ALA A 48 28.55 15.83 -5.68
C ALA A 48 27.50 16.26 -4.66
N LYS A 49 26.71 17.28 -5.01
CA LYS A 49 25.56 17.76 -4.25
C LYS A 49 24.29 17.42 -5.00
N ASP A 50 23.15 17.44 -4.30
CA ASP A 50 21.83 17.22 -4.88
C ASP A 50 21.66 15.84 -5.56
N VAL A 51 22.45 14.82 -5.14
CA VAL A 51 22.27 13.45 -5.60
C VAL A 51 20.88 12.96 -5.22
N ARG A 52 20.14 12.41 -6.17
CA ARG A 52 18.79 11.89 -5.89
C ARG A 52 18.87 10.71 -4.92
N PRO A 53 17.98 10.61 -3.92
CA PRO A 53 17.94 9.47 -2.99
C PRO A 53 17.74 8.11 -3.66
N ASP A 54 17.10 8.08 -4.83
CA ASP A 54 16.88 6.87 -5.63
C ASP A 54 18.01 6.54 -6.63
N THR A 55 19.15 7.24 -6.53
CA THR A 55 20.31 6.97 -7.38
C THR A 55 20.90 5.59 -7.08
N ALA A 56 21.08 4.80 -8.12
CA ALA A 56 21.82 3.54 -8.04
C ALA A 56 23.31 3.82 -7.85
N VAL A 57 23.79 3.80 -6.62
CA VAL A 57 25.23 3.96 -6.31
C VAL A 57 25.94 2.65 -6.57
N THR A 58 27.00 2.69 -7.38
CA THR A 58 27.86 1.55 -7.69
C THR A 58 29.33 1.92 -7.50
N VAL A 59 30.16 0.91 -7.18
CA VAL A 59 31.61 0.99 -7.13
C VAL A 59 32.19 -0.20 -7.88
N SER A 60 33.15 0.04 -8.74
CA SER A 60 33.90 -0.98 -9.44
C SER A 60 35.41 -0.79 -9.28
N ALA A 61 36.18 -1.86 -9.45
CA ALA A 61 37.62 -1.80 -9.57
C ALA A 61 38.04 -2.22 -10.98
N SER A 62 39.14 -1.65 -11.45
CA SER A 62 39.83 -2.06 -12.66
C SER A 62 41.31 -2.27 -12.34
N GLN A 63 42.00 -3.12 -13.14
CA GLN A 63 43.39 -3.53 -12.91
C GLN A 63 43.59 -4.26 -11.57
N GLY A 64 42.53 -4.96 -11.10
CA GLY A 64 42.55 -5.68 -9.83
C GLY A 64 41.13 -6.03 -9.37
N ASN A 65 41.02 -6.42 -8.11
CA ASN A 65 39.77 -6.90 -7.49
C ASN A 65 39.26 -5.94 -6.42
N LEU A 66 37.93 -5.83 -6.30
CA LEU A 66 37.24 -5.10 -5.25
C LEU A 66 36.96 -6.06 -4.07
N HIS A 67 37.41 -5.71 -2.85
CA HIS A 67 37.24 -6.55 -1.67
C HIS A 67 36.11 -6.08 -0.80
N THR A 68 36.12 -4.80 -0.38
CA THR A 68 35.08 -4.24 0.49
C THR A 68 34.61 -2.91 -0.03
N VAL A 69 33.32 -2.61 0.20
CA VAL A 69 32.78 -1.26 0.06
C VAL A 69 31.85 -0.97 1.24
N VAL A 70 32.12 0.14 1.90
CA VAL A 70 31.29 0.70 2.97
C VAL A 70 30.75 2.05 2.50
N LEU A 71 29.45 2.20 2.52
CA LEU A 71 28.76 3.48 2.32
C LEU A 71 28.09 3.86 3.63
N ALA A 72 28.52 4.94 4.25
CA ALA A 72 28.04 5.35 5.58
C ALA A 72 27.60 6.82 5.61
N ASP A 73 26.66 7.13 6.51
CA ASP A 73 26.29 8.50 6.85
C ASP A 73 27.25 9.09 7.91
N PRO A 74 27.17 10.40 8.25
CA PRO A 74 28.05 11.02 9.24
C PRO A 74 27.91 10.49 10.66
N LYS A 75 26.82 9.76 10.95
CA LYS A 75 26.60 9.10 12.25
C LYS A 75 27.20 7.70 12.30
N GLY A 76 27.86 7.27 11.21
CA GLY A 76 28.44 5.93 11.09
C GLY A 76 27.44 4.85 10.75
N LYS A 77 26.20 5.19 10.37
CA LYS A 77 25.23 4.21 9.92
C LYS A 77 25.59 3.75 8.50
N GLU A 78 25.96 2.49 8.38
CA GLU A 78 26.23 1.85 7.10
C GLU A 78 24.95 1.49 6.35
N LEU A 79 24.96 1.68 5.03
CA LEU A 79 23.90 1.27 4.12
C LEU A 79 24.27 -0.08 3.49
N LYS A 80 23.26 -0.94 3.35
CA LYS A 80 23.46 -2.27 2.77
C LYS A 80 23.74 -2.17 1.27
N GLY A 81 24.77 -2.84 0.84
CA GLY A 81 25.13 -3.07 -0.55
C GLY A 81 25.72 -4.47 -0.72
N GLN A 82 25.95 -4.88 -1.93
CA GLN A 82 26.54 -6.21 -2.24
C GLN A 82 27.42 -6.14 -3.47
N ILE A 83 28.50 -6.93 -3.45
CA ILE A 83 29.31 -7.19 -4.63
C ILE A 83 28.58 -8.22 -5.49
N LYS A 84 28.37 -7.88 -6.74
CA LYS A 84 27.71 -8.72 -7.75
C LYS A 84 28.70 -9.70 -8.39
N PRO A 85 28.21 -10.72 -9.14
CA PRO A 85 29.08 -11.65 -9.84
C PRO A 85 30.04 -11.01 -10.86
N ASP A 86 29.72 -9.81 -11.35
CA ASP A 86 30.56 -9.02 -12.26
C ASP A 86 31.66 -8.20 -11.54
N GLY A 87 31.82 -8.38 -10.22
CA GLY A 87 32.78 -7.66 -9.40
C GLY A 87 32.36 -6.23 -9.03
N THR A 88 31.20 -5.74 -9.49
CA THR A 88 30.70 -4.41 -9.15
C THR A 88 29.91 -4.43 -7.85
N TRP A 89 30.26 -3.58 -6.90
CA TRP A 89 29.40 -3.35 -5.74
C TRP A 89 28.22 -2.46 -6.11
N GLY A 90 27.03 -2.78 -5.62
CA GLY A 90 25.81 -2.00 -5.79
C GLY A 90 25.08 -1.78 -4.49
N LEU A 91 24.62 -0.53 -4.26
CA LEU A 91 23.75 -0.18 -3.13
C LEU A 91 22.42 -0.91 -3.25
N VAL A 92 21.96 -1.51 -2.15
CA VAL A 92 20.65 -2.18 -2.01
C VAL A 92 19.64 -1.27 -1.30
N ASP A 93 20.10 -0.59 -0.24
CA ASP A 93 19.28 0.38 0.50
C ASP A 93 19.05 1.66 -0.32
N MET A 94 18.15 2.52 0.18
CA MET A 94 17.93 3.85 -0.35
C MET A 94 18.78 4.86 0.41
N LEU A 95 19.26 5.88 -0.29
CA LEU A 95 19.85 7.05 0.34
C LEU A 95 18.78 7.86 1.07
N SER A 96 19.13 8.43 2.23
CA SER A 96 18.28 9.39 2.92
C SER A 96 18.39 10.76 2.27
N PRO A 97 17.29 11.49 2.07
CA PRO A 97 17.34 12.87 1.61
C PRO A 97 18.14 13.78 2.55
N GLY A 98 18.78 14.82 2.03
CA GLY A 98 19.49 15.83 2.80
C GLY A 98 20.69 15.29 3.62
N THR A 99 21.29 14.19 3.20
CA THR A 99 22.31 13.46 3.96
C THR A 99 23.63 13.45 3.20
N LYS A 100 24.73 13.70 3.93
CA LYS A 100 26.10 13.49 3.42
C LYS A 100 26.45 12.01 3.55
N TYR A 101 27.22 11.50 2.61
CA TYR A 101 27.67 10.12 2.58
C TYR A 101 29.14 10.05 2.23
N THR A 102 29.84 9.07 2.83
CA THR A 102 31.19 8.69 2.46
C THR A 102 31.20 7.24 1.96
N ILE A 103 31.74 7.02 0.77
CA ILE A 103 32.09 5.72 0.24
C ILE A 103 33.54 5.44 0.63
N LYS A 104 33.82 4.27 1.21
CA LYS A 104 35.17 3.75 1.39
C LYS A 104 35.24 2.37 0.72
N ALA A 105 36.28 2.11 -0.05
CA ALA A 105 36.49 0.83 -0.68
C ALA A 105 37.94 0.37 -0.52
N THR A 106 38.14 -0.96 -0.48
CA THR A 106 39.44 -1.60 -0.51
C THR A 106 39.47 -2.64 -1.61
N GLY A 107 40.63 -2.87 -2.16
CA GLY A 107 40.89 -3.88 -3.20
C GLY A 107 42.38 -4.14 -3.36
N GLU A 108 42.75 -4.93 -4.32
CA GLU A 108 44.15 -5.24 -4.65
C GLU A 108 44.35 -5.29 -6.17
N SER A 109 45.56 -4.93 -6.61
CA SER A 109 45.98 -5.10 -7.99
C SER A 109 46.22 -6.57 -8.34
N GLN A 110 46.57 -6.88 -9.59
CA GLN A 110 46.81 -8.25 -10.05
C GLN A 110 48.00 -8.94 -9.34
N ASP A 111 48.98 -8.14 -8.88
CA ASP A 111 50.12 -8.61 -8.10
C ASP A 111 49.89 -8.68 -6.59
N GLY A 112 48.65 -8.41 -6.13
CA GLY A 112 48.28 -8.43 -4.71
C GLY A 112 48.57 -7.13 -3.96
N THR A 113 48.98 -6.04 -4.63
CA THR A 113 49.24 -4.77 -3.98
C THR A 113 47.95 -4.13 -3.50
N PRO A 114 47.78 -3.81 -2.18
CA PRO A 114 46.54 -3.23 -1.67
C PRO A 114 46.30 -1.80 -2.19
N GLY A 115 45.02 -1.48 -2.46
CA GLY A 115 44.56 -0.16 -2.78
C GLY A 115 43.35 0.27 -1.94
N THR A 116 43.21 1.57 -1.73
CA THR A 116 42.08 2.16 -1.00
C THR A 116 41.44 3.28 -1.79
N PHE A 117 40.17 3.52 -1.53
CA PHE A 117 39.39 4.56 -2.20
C PHE A 117 38.46 5.24 -1.20
N SER A 118 38.31 6.54 -1.30
CA SER A 118 37.33 7.29 -0.52
C SER A 118 36.65 8.32 -1.41
N ARG A 119 35.33 8.53 -1.21
CA ARG A 119 34.55 9.53 -1.96
C ARG A 119 33.39 10.05 -1.13
N ASP A 120 33.24 11.36 -1.12
CA ASP A 120 32.15 12.04 -0.42
C ASP A 120 31.12 12.57 -1.42
N PHE A 121 29.85 12.54 -1.04
CA PHE A 121 28.76 13.17 -1.76
C PHE A 121 27.60 13.53 -0.81
N ALA A 122 26.64 14.32 -1.29
CA ALA A 122 25.43 14.65 -0.54
C ALA A 122 24.18 14.48 -1.40
N THR A 123 23.12 14.00 -0.78
CA THR A 123 21.79 13.91 -1.41
C THR A 123 21.06 15.25 -1.36
N LEU A 124 20.12 15.43 -2.28
CA LEU A 124 19.24 16.60 -2.33
C LEU A 124 18.46 16.76 -1.02
N VAL A 125 18.22 18.01 -0.63
CA VAL A 125 17.26 18.37 0.41
C VAL A 125 15.89 18.53 -0.25
N PRO A 126 14.84 17.79 0.20
CA PRO A 126 13.51 17.91 -0.36
C PRO A 126 12.97 19.33 -0.24
N LYS A 127 12.36 19.87 -1.30
CA LYS A 127 11.61 21.13 -1.18
C LYS A 127 10.30 20.93 -0.44
N VAL A 128 9.72 19.72 -0.54
CA VAL A 128 8.51 19.31 0.14
C VAL A 128 8.76 17.92 0.72
N GLU A 129 8.54 17.79 2.01
CA GLU A 129 8.57 16.48 2.67
C GLU A 129 7.23 15.76 2.47
N ALA A 130 7.32 14.49 2.10
CA ALA A 130 6.17 13.61 2.04
C ALA A 130 6.04 12.82 3.33
N THR A 131 4.83 12.67 3.80
CA THR A 131 4.51 11.84 4.96
C THR A 131 3.51 10.74 4.62
N TYR A 132 3.51 9.68 5.41
CA TYR A 132 2.53 8.59 5.27
C TYR A 132 2.24 7.96 6.63
N ARG A 133 1.17 7.18 6.70
CA ARG A 133 0.79 6.38 7.87
C ARG A 133 0.62 4.94 7.45
N VAL A 134 0.95 4.02 8.35
CA VAL A 134 0.67 2.58 8.21
C VAL A 134 -0.32 2.22 9.32
N THR A 135 -1.47 1.74 8.96
CA THR A 135 -2.54 1.37 9.90
C THR A 135 -3.18 0.04 9.51
N PRO A 136 -3.75 -0.69 10.48
CA PRO A 136 -3.76 -0.45 11.92
C PRO A 136 -2.37 -0.66 12.56
N ASP A 137 -2.14 -0.06 13.73
CA ASP A 137 -0.91 -0.24 14.51
C ASP A 137 -1.23 -0.36 16.00
N GLY A 138 -0.61 -1.31 16.71
CA GLY A 138 -0.77 -1.55 18.14
C GLY A 138 -2.16 -2.06 18.57
N GLN A 139 -3.05 -2.38 17.63
CA GLN A 139 -4.46 -2.66 17.88
C GLN A 139 -4.83 -4.12 17.65
N THR A 140 -5.97 -4.53 18.23
CA THR A 140 -6.67 -5.74 17.81
C THR A 140 -7.87 -5.35 16.94
N VAL A 141 -7.94 -5.89 15.72
CA VAL A 141 -8.94 -5.52 14.71
C VAL A 141 -9.70 -6.73 14.19
N GLY A 142 -10.85 -6.49 13.59
CA GLY A 142 -11.71 -7.52 13.00
C GLY A 142 -11.13 -8.15 11.73
N VAL A 143 -11.71 -9.27 11.34
CA VAL A 143 -11.23 -10.10 10.21
C VAL A 143 -11.33 -9.44 8.83
N GLY A 144 -12.08 -8.36 8.70
CA GLY A 144 -12.21 -7.61 7.45
C GLY A 144 -11.22 -6.45 7.29
N MET A 145 -10.41 -6.12 8.31
CA MET A 145 -9.54 -4.96 8.29
C MET A 145 -8.38 -5.14 7.31
N PRO A 146 -8.20 -4.32 6.27
CA PRO A 146 -6.98 -4.35 5.45
C PRO A 146 -5.83 -3.65 6.17
N VAL A 147 -4.59 -3.90 5.72
CA VAL A 147 -3.48 -2.99 5.98
C VAL A 147 -3.62 -1.78 5.07
N MET A 148 -3.42 -0.58 5.61
CA MET A 148 -3.56 0.67 4.88
C MET A 148 -2.29 1.50 5.01
N VAL A 149 -1.65 1.80 3.88
CA VAL A 149 -0.59 2.81 3.77
C VAL A 149 -1.21 4.03 3.12
N THR A 150 -1.39 5.10 3.91
CA THR A 150 -2.06 6.33 3.48
C THR A 150 -1.07 7.48 3.44
N PHE A 151 -0.93 8.11 2.28
CA PHE A 151 -0.03 9.23 2.03
C PHE A 151 -0.74 10.57 2.26
N ASP A 152 0.01 11.60 2.62
CA ASP A 152 -0.47 12.97 2.82
C ASP A 152 -1.05 13.59 1.53
N SER A 153 -0.58 13.13 0.37
CA SER A 153 -1.03 13.55 -0.96
C SER A 153 -0.94 12.40 -1.96
N ALA A 154 -1.44 12.61 -3.18
CA ALA A 154 -1.34 11.63 -4.25
C ALA A 154 0.12 11.26 -4.56
N VAL A 155 0.37 9.96 -4.76
CA VAL A 155 1.60 9.45 -5.36
C VAL A 155 1.44 9.54 -6.87
N MET A 156 2.11 10.53 -7.46
CA MET A 156 1.76 11.14 -8.75
C MET A 156 1.76 10.16 -9.93
N THR A 157 2.82 9.39 -10.10
CA THR A 157 2.98 8.56 -11.31
C THR A 157 2.87 7.06 -11.03
N PRO A 158 2.54 6.24 -12.03
CA PRO A 158 2.57 4.79 -11.90
C PRO A 158 3.94 4.26 -11.46
N GLU A 159 5.04 4.86 -11.91
CA GLU A 159 6.41 4.47 -11.55
C GLU A 159 6.69 4.76 -10.07
N MET A 160 6.24 5.92 -9.56
CA MET A 160 6.35 6.27 -8.14
C MET A 160 5.53 5.30 -7.30
N ARG A 161 4.31 4.96 -7.72
CA ARG A 161 3.47 3.94 -7.05
C ARG A 161 4.13 2.56 -7.05
N ALA A 162 4.73 2.15 -8.16
CA ALA A 162 5.48 0.90 -8.24
C ALA A 162 6.72 0.91 -7.33
N ASN A 163 7.41 2.06 -7.21
CA ASN A 163 8.55 2.22 -6.31
C ASN A 163 8.16 2.12 -4.83
N VAL A 164 7.02 2.67 -4.44
CA VAL A 164 6.43 2.46 -3.11
C VAL A 164 6.14 0.98 -2.88
N GLU A 165 5.38 0.36 -3.80
CA GLU A 165 4.87 -1.00 -3.62
C GLU A 165 5.98 -2.05 -3.54
N ARG A 166 7.09 -1.89 -4.27
CA ARG A 166 8.25 -2.80 -4.19
C ARG A 166 8.92 -2.81 -2.81
N ARG A 167 8.74 -1.77 -2.00
CA ARG A 167 9.43 -1.60 -0.71
C ARG A 167 8.59 -1.96 0.49
N VAL A 168 7.27 -2.00 0.33
CA VAL A 168 6.40 -2.42 1.43
C VAL A 168 6.32 -3.93 1.49
N SER A 169 6.42 -4.48 2.68
CA SER A 169 6.32 -5.91 2.91
C SER A 169 5.42 -6.21 4.10
N ILE A 170 4.86 -7.42 4.10
CA ILE A 170 3.99 -7.88 5.16
C ILE A 170 4.40 -9.29 5.58
N LYS A 171 4.41 -9.53 6.88
CA LYS A 171 4.56 -10.85 7.49
C LYS A 171 3.29 -11.16 8.28
N THR A 172 2.76 -12.36 8.11
CA THR A 172 1.57 -12.82 8.82
C THR A 172 1.85 -14.15 9.50
N GLU A 173 1.35 -14.33 10.72
CA GLU A 173 1.46 -15.57 11.51
C GLU A 173 0.07 -15.95 12.04
N PRO A 174 -0.57 -17.03 11.49
CA PRO A 174 -0.08 -17.89 10.41
C PRO A 174 0.02 -17.18 9.05
N LYS A 175 0.87 -17.71 8.16
CA LYS A 175 1.03 -17.17 6.81
C LYS A 175 -0.29 -17.20 6.05
N GLN A 176 -0.64 -16.10 5.40
CA GLN A 176 -1.84 -15.99 4.56
C GLN A 176 -1.49 -15.38 3.21
N GLU A 177 -2.15 -15.88 2.16
CA GLU A 177 -2.10 -15.31 0.82
C GLU A 177 -2.84 -13.97 0.81
N GLY A 178 -2.26 -12.97 0.16
CA GLY A 178 -2.87 -11.65 0.01
C GLY A 178 -2.13 -10.81 -1.00
N SER A 179 -2.63 -9.61 -1.28
CA SER A 179 -2.07 -8.72 -2.29
C SER A 179 -2.20 -7.26 -1.89
N TRP A 180 -1.19 -6.49 -2.24
CA TRP A 180 -1.27 -5.05 -2.33
C TRP A 180 -2.14 -4.63 -3.51
N GLY A 181 -2.81 -3.49 -3.38
CA GLY A 181 -3.57 -2.85 -4.43
C GLY A 181 -3.80 -1.39 -4.09
N TRP A 182 -3.74 -0.52 -5.08
CA TRP A 182 -4.02 0.90 -4.90
C TRP A 182 -5.52 1.14 -4.83
N HIS A 183 -6.01 1.52 -3.64
CA HIS A 183 -7.39 1.90 -3.41
C HIS A 183 -7.68 3.25 -4.07
N SER A 184 -6.75 4.19 -3.92
CA SER A 184 -6.72 5.49 -4.59
C SER A 184 -5.27 5.91 -4.87
N GLU A 185 -5.04 7.07 -5.45
CA GLU A 185 -3.69 7.60 -5.66
C GLU A 185 -2.94 7.94 -4.36
N ARG A 186 -3.66 7.99 -3.23
CA ARG A 186 -3.12 8.27 -1.89
C ARG A 186 -3.10 7.06 -0.97
N GLU A 187 -3.64 5.91 -1.41
CA GLU A 187 -3.93 4.79 -0.52
C GLU A 187 -3.53 3.48 -1.15
N LEU A 188 -2.50 2.87 -0.59
CA LEU A 188 -2.05 1.53 -0.92
C LEU A 188 -2.51 0.59 0.20
N PHE A 189 -3.40 -0.35 -0.13
CA PHE A 189 -3.94 -1.30 0.84
C PHE A 189 -3.49 -2.71 0.53
N TRP A 190 -3.35 -3.51 1.58
CA TRP A 190 -3.18 -4.96 1.45
C TRP A 190 -4.34 -5.67 2.11
N ARG A 191 -4.92 -6.64 1.41
CA ARG A 191 -5.88 -7.55 2.00
C ARG A 191 -5.51 -9.00 1.72
N PRO A 192 -5.84 -9.94 2.63
CA PRO A 192 -5.77 -11.35 2.32
C PRO A 192 -6.77 -11.71 1.21
N LYS A 193 -6.59 -12.88 0.60
CA LYS A 193 -7.49 -13.40 -0.42
C LYS A 193 -8.90 -13.56 0.10
N GLU A 194 -9.02 -14.12 1.30
CA GLU A 194 -10.23 -14.22 2.09
C GLU A 194 -10.09 -13.37 3.35
N TYR A 195 -11.11 -13.29 4.20
CA TYR A 195 -10.96 -12.62 5.49
C TYR A 195 -9.81 -13.20 6.30
N TRP A 196 -9.26 -12.38 7.18
CA TRP A 196 -8.19 -12.83 8.07
C TRP A 196 -8.62 -14.06 8.90
N LYS A 197 -7.71 -14.99 9.11
CA LYS A 197 -7.87 -16.01 10.13
C LYS A 197 -7.80 -15.36 11.52
N PRO A 198 -8.68 -15.72 12.46
CA PRO A 198 -8.60 -15.24 13.84
C PRO A 198 -7.22 -15.47 14.47
N ASN A 199 -6.83 -14.60 15.40
CA ASN A 199 -5.53 -14.60 16.10
C ASN A 199 -4.30 -14.40 15.19
N THR A 200 -4.46 -14.01 13.94
CA THR A 200 -3.31 -13.73 13.08
C THR A 200 -2.56 -12.50 13.59
N LYS A 201 -1.24 -12.65 13.74
CA LYS A 201 -0.32 -11.52 13.97
C LYS A 201 0.14 -10.98 12.64
N VAL A 202 0.12 -9.68 12.49
CA VAL A 202 0.50 -8.99 11.25
C VAL A 202 1.60 -7.99 11.56
N THR A 203 2.69 -8.05 10.80
CA THR A 203 3.79 -7.07 10.86
C THR A 203 3.97 -6.49 9.47
N VAL A 204 3.98 -5.17 9.38
CA VAL A 204 4.15 -4.41 8.14
C VAL A 204 5.46 -3.65 8.23
N ASN A 205 6.31 -3.79 7.23
CA ASN A 205 7.53 -3.00 7.09
C ASN A 205 7.39 -2.12 5.84
N ALA A 206 7.56 -0.82 6.00
CA ALA A 206 7.44 0.17 4.94
C ALA A 206 8.65 1.13 4.95
N PRO A 207 9.83 0.65 4.52
CA PRO A 207 11.05 1.47 4.47
C PRO A 207 11.00 2.39 3.25
N LEU A 208 10.24 3.47 3.35
CA LEU A 208 9.95 4.38 2.23
C LEU A 208 10.81 5.65 2.23
N ARG A 209 11.72 5.82 3.19
CA ARG A 209 12.67 6.94 3.17
C ARG A 209 13.43 6.97 1.85
N GLY A 210 13.53 8.16 1.25
CA GLY A 210 14.18 8.34 -0.05
C GLY A 210 13.27 8.04 -1.26
N VAL A 211 12.01 7.65 -1.06
CA VAL A 211 11.06 7.44 -2.15
C VAL A 211 10.42 8.76 -2.56
N GLN A 212 10.44 9.03 -3.86
CA GLN A 212 9.75 10.18 -4.45
C GLN A 212 8.26 9.89 -4.62
N THR A 213 7.41 10.83 -4.20
CA THR A 213 5.95 10.74 -4.33
C THR A 213 5.33 11.82 -5.21
N GLY A 214 6.11 12.86 -5.55
CA GLY A 214 5.69 13.96 -6.40
C GLY A 214 6.88 14.77 -6.88
N GLU A 215 6.64 15.83 -7.65
CA GLU A 215 7.72 16.71 -8.09
C GLU A 215 8.39 17.35 -6.87
N LYS A 216 9.72 17.15 -6.74
CA LYS A 216 10.54 17.65 -5.60
C LYS A 216 10.02 17.27 -4.22
N LYS A 217 9.16 16.22 -4.15
CA LYS A 217 8.55 15.72 -2.93
C LYS A 217 9.05 14.30 -2.61
N TRP A 218 9.66 14.14 -1.43
CA TRP A 218 10.34 12.92 -1.00
C TRP A 218 9.95 12.54 0.42
N ILE A 219 9.87 11.23 0.67
CA ILE A 219 9.67 10.69 2.01
C ILE A 219 10.99 10.74 2.77
N THR A 220 10.95 11.25 4.01
CA THR A 220 12.14 11.44 4.87
C THR A 220 12.27 10.40 5.98
N GLU A 221 11.21 9.63 6.27
CA GLU A 221 11.17 8.66 7.36
C GLU A 221 10.73 7.28 6.91
N ASP A 222 11.22 6.24 7.58
CA ASP A 222 10.73 4.88 7.48
C ASP A 222 9.65 4.65 8.55
N LYS A 223 8.60 3.90 8.20
CA LYS A 223 7.53 3.51 9.13
C LYS A 223 7.20 2.03 8.99
N GLY A 224 6.54 1.50 9.99
CA GLY A 224 6.00 0.16 10.02
C GLY A 224 4.80 0.12 10.94
N ALA A 225 4.17 -1.03 11.06
CA ALA A 225 3.06 -1.26 11.98
C ALA A 225 3.01 -2.73 12.37
N ALA A 226 2.47 -3.00 13.56
CA ALA A 226 2.17 -4.36 14.00
C ALA A 226 0.81 -4.39 14.69
N PHE A 227 -0.01 -5.39 14.37
CA PHE A 227 -1.34 -5.54 14.96
C PHE A 227 -1.77 -7.01 15.01
N THR A 228 -2.87 -7.27 15.69
CA THR A 228 -3.42 -8.62 15.83
C THR A 228 -4.87 -8.65 15.33
N ILE A 229 -5.25 -9.76 14.69
CA ILE A 229 -6.63 -10.02 14.34
C ILE A 229 -7.36 -10.61 15.54
N ALA A 230 -8.58 -10.16 15.77
CA ALA A 230 -9.43 -10.64 16.86
C ALA A 230 -9.53 -12.17 16.88
N LYS A 231 -9.69 -12.73 18.07
CA LYS A 231 -9.77 -14.19 18.29
C LYS A 231 -11.03 -14.84 17.71
N ARG A 232 -11.97 -14.04 17.21
CA ARG A 232 -13.20 -14.50 16.56
C ARG A 232 -13.47 -13.74 15.26
N ALA A 233 -13.95 -14.45 14.26
CA ALA A 233 -14.48 -13.86 13.03
C ALA A 233 -15.93 -13.42 13.29
N ARG A 234 -16.18 -12.10 13.38
CA ARG A 234 -17.53 -11.55 13.52
C ARG A 234 -17.95 -10.94 12.18
N ILE A 235 -19.04 -11.48 11.64
CA ILE A 235 -19.59 -11.08 10.36
C ILE A 235 -21.09 -10.86 10.56
N SER A 236 -21.55 -9.66 10.26
CA SER A 236 -22.97 -9.29 10.29
C SER A 236 -23.50 -9.22 8.88
N THR A 237 -24.70 -9.72 8.64
CA THR A 237 -25.43 -9.58 7.38
C THR A 237 -26.67 -8.74 7.64
N VAL A 238 -26.74 -7.57 7.02
CA VAL A 238 -27.89 -6.67 7.04
C VAL A 238 -28.71 -6.89 5.77
N ASP A 239 -29.88 -7.48 5.90
CA ASP A 239 -30.87 -7.55 4.83
C ASP A 239 -31.68 -6.26 4.81
N VAL A 240 -31.36 -5.38 3.83
CA VAL A 240 -31.96 -4.05 3.76
C VAL A 240 -33.46 -4.10 3.51
N ASN A 241 -33.93 -4.96 2.61
CA ASN A 241 -35.34 -5.11 2.32
C ASN A 241 -36.07 -6.06 3.28
N GLY A 242 -35.33 -7.01 3.89
CA GLY A 242 -35.85 -7.91 4.91
C GLY A 242 -35.86 -7.29 6.31
N HIS A 243 -35.38 -6.04 6.47
CA HIS A 243 -35.39 -5.27 7.72
C HIS A 243 -34.78 -6.01 8.91
N SER A 244 -33.77 -6.85 8.65
CA SER A 244 -33.13 -7.68 9.68
C SER A 244 -31.62 -7.65 9.59
N MET A 245 -30.96 -7.88 10.71
CA MET A 245 -29.52 -8.08 10.79
C MET A 245 -29.22 -9.38 11.52
N THR A 246 -28.48 -10.29 10.87
CA THR A 246 -28.00 -11.53 11.46
C THR A 246 -26.50 -11.42 11.72
N VAL A 247 -26.08 -11.70 12.95
CA VAL A 247 -24.68 -11.68 13.38
C VAL A 247 -24.17 -13.10 13.56
N ARG A 248 -23.01 -13.38 12.95
CA ARG A 248 -22.32 -14.67 13.10
C ARG A 248 -20.96 -14.47 13.74
N GLU A 249 -20.60 -15.37 14.63
CA GLU A 249 -19.25 -15.52 15.15
C GLU A 249 -18.71 -16.91 14.78
N ASN A 250 -17.56 -16.96 14.11
CA ASN A 250 -16.97 -18.20 13.61
C ASN A 250 -17.98 -19.07 12.84
N GLY A 251 -18.84 -18.44 12.03
CA GLY A 251 -19.88 -19.08 11.23
C GLY A 251 -21.20 -19.37 11.96
N LYS A 252 -21.23 -19.39 13.31
CA LYS A 252 -22.44 -19.66 14.09
C LYS A 252 -23.25 -18.38 14.31
N VAL A 253 -24.56 -18.45 14.15
CA VAL A 253 -25.47 -17.33 14.48
C VAL A 253 -25.44 -17.08 15.99
N VAL A 254 -25.13 -15.85 16.39
CA VAL A 254 -25.10 -15.41 17.79
C VAL A 254 -26.18 -14.37 18.10
N GLY A 255 -26.83 -13.82 17.06
CA GLY A 255 -27.93 -12.87 17.22
C GLY A 255 -28.62 -12.56 15.90
N THR A 256 -29.93 -12.27 15.99
CA THR A 256 -30.73 -11.71 14.91
C THR A 256 -31.52 -10.55 15.48
N TYR A 257 -31.45 -9.41 14.80
CA TYR A 257 -32.01 -8.15 15.29
C TYR A 257 -32.92 -7.54 14.23
N PRO A 258 -34.11 -7.06 14.58
CA PRO A 258 -34.90 -6.22 13.72
C PRO A 258 -34.18 -4.88 13.54
N VAL A 259 -34.13 -4.38 12.31
CA VAL A 259 -33.50 -3.11 11.97
C VAL A 259 -34.36 -2.29 11.03
N SER A 260 -34.11 -0.99 10.95
CA SER A 260 -34.68 -0.10 9.95
C SER A 260 -33.54 0.60 9.23
N ASN A 261 -33.50 0.51 7.93
CA ASN A 261 -32.45 1.04 7.08
C ASN A 261 -32.89 2.33 6.39
N GLY A 262 -32.08 2.85 5.45
CA GLY A 262 -32.38 4.04 4.68
C GLY A 262 -33.66 3.90 3.84
N GLN A 263 -34.47 4.95 3.82
CA GLN A 263 -35.68 5.04 2.99
C GLN A 263 -35.39 4.69 1.54
N ALA A 264 -36.37 4.09 0.85
CA ALA A 264 -36.27 3.67 -0.55
C ALA A 264 -36.30 4.87 -1.52
N THR A 265 -35.42 5.85 -1.30
CA THR A 265 -35.21 7.02 -2.16
C THR A 265 -33.78 6.99 -2.72
N ALA A 266 -33.54 7.65 -3.85
CA ALA A 266 -32.23 7.67 -4.48
C ALA A 266 -31.11 8.19 -3.55
N ASN A 267 -31.43 9.14 -2.66
CA ASN A 267 -30.46 9.78 -1.78
C ASN A 267 -30.24 9.01 -0.47
N TRP A 268 -31.27 8.37 0.09
CA TRP A 268 -31.24 7.85 1.45
C TRP A 268 -31.16 6.33 1.54
N GLN A 269 -31.32 5.63 0.43
CA GLN A 269 -31.25 4.17 0.45
C GLN A 269 -29.89 3.68 0.91
N THR A 270 -29.86 2.81 1.93
CA THR A 270 -28.64 2.17 2.42
C THR A 270 -27.95 1.41 1.29
N ARG A 271 -26.66 1.63 1.11
CA ARG A 271 -25.88 0.97 0.04
C ARG A 271 -25.62 -0.48 0.36
N SER A 272 -25.81 -1.37 -0.59
CA SER A 272 -25.43 -2.77 -0.49
C SER A 272 -23.95 -2.99 -0.85
N GLY A 273 -23.39 -4.06 -0.32
CA GLY A 273 -22.00 -4.47 -0.48
C GLY A 273 -21.32 -4.73 0.86
N THR A 274 -20.15 -5.31 0.80
CA THR A 274 -19.36 -5.64 1.99
C THR A 274 -18.66 -4.40 2.51
N LYS A 275 -18.94 -4.06 3.75
CA LYS A 275 -18.35 -2.95 4.51
C LYS A 275 -17.65 -3.50 5.76
N ILE A 276 -16.86 -2.66 6.39
CA ILE A 276 -16.29 -2.97 7.72
C ILE A 276 -16.60 -1.82 8.68
N ILE A 277 -16.63 -2.12 9.97
CA ILE A 277 -16.68 -1.09 10.99
C ILE A 277 -15.34 -0.35 10.99
N THR A 278 -15.35 0.95 10.70
CA THR A 278 -14.13 1.78 10.63
C THR A 278 -13.90 2.62 11.87
N GLU A 279 -14.97 2.88 12.63
CA GLU A 279 -14.94 3.74 13.81
C GLU A 279 -16.08 3.35 14.77
N LYS A 280 -15.86 3.55 16.06
CA LYS A 280 -16.86 3.30 17.10
C LYS A 280 -16.88 4.48 18.07
N GLN A 281 -18.05 5.07 18.29
CA GLN A 281 -18.27 6.12 19.27
C GLN A 281 -19.47 5.77 20.17
N LYS A 282 -19.30 5.82 21.49
CA LYS A 282 -20.38 5.53 22.43
C LYS A 282 -21.50 6.54 22.31
N PHE A 283 -21.14 7.79 22.04
CA PHE A 283 -22.05 8.90 21.80
C PHE A 283 -21.51 9.77 20.67
N MET A 284 -22.38 10.22 19.77
CA MET A 284 -22.03 11.23 18.77
C MET A 284 -23.24 12.04 18.34
N VAL A 285 -22.99 13.22 17.80
CA VAL A 285 -23.97 14.03 17.10
C VAL A 285 -23.85 13.76 15.61
N MET A 286 -24.89 13.24 15.00
CA MET A 286 -25.02 13.12 13.54
C MET A 286 -25.59 14.41 13.01
N ASP A 287 -24.81 15.14 12.20
CA ASP A 287 -25.21 16.41 11.60
C ASP A 287 -25.09 16.31 10.07
N ALA A 288 -26.22 16.44 9.39
CA ALA A 288 -26.32 16.35 7.94
C ALA A 288 -25.48 17.42 7.22
N ALA A 289 -25.16 18.54 7.89
CA ALA A 289 -24.27 19.56 7.34
C ALA A 289 -22.86 19.01 7.07
N THR A 290 -22.39 18.03 7.85
CA THR A 290 -21.10 17.35 7.63
C THR A 290 -21.08 16.50 6.34
N LEU A 291 -22.24 16.23 5.78
CA LEU A 291 -22.44 15.50 4.51
C LEU A 291 -22.79 16.46 3.35
N GLY A 292 -22.73 17.78 3.59
CA GLY A 292 -23.01 18.81 2.60
C GLY A 292 -24.50 19.15 2.45
N VAL A 293 -25.37 18.74 3.37
CA VAL A 293 -26.79 19.13 3.39
C VAL A 293 -26.91 20.50 4.08
N PRO A 294 -27.37 21.55 3.38
CA PRO A 294 -27.58 22.86 3.98
C PRO A 294 -28.56 22.81 5.16
N LYS A 295 -28.40 23.72 6.13
CA LYS A 295 -29.27 23.74 7.33
C LYS A 295 -30.70 24.13 7.04
N ASP A 296 -30.94 24.82 5.95
CA ASP A 296 -32.27 25.24 5.45
C ASP A 296 -32.90 24.19 4.47
N ASP A 297 -32.18 23.10 4.15
CA ASP A 297 -32.72 22.02 3.37
C ASP A 297 -33.76 21.21 4.15
N PRO A 298 -34.93 20.87 3.57
CA PRO A 298 -35.96 20.05 4.23
C PRO A 298 -35.47 18.69 4.73
N ASN A 299 -34.34 18.18 4.19
CA ASN A 299 -33.73 16.93 4.58
C ASN A 299 -32.60 17.11 5.63
N TYR A 300 -32.40 18.35 6.10
CA TYR A 300 -31.42 18.57 7.16
C TYR A 300 -31.86 17.89 8.47
N TYR A 301 -30.91 17.27 9.14
CA TYR A 301 -31.11 16.74 10.47
C TYR A 301 -29.87 16.96 11.34
N ARG A 302 -30.08 17.07 12.64
CA ARG A 302 -29.05 17.02 13.66
C ARG A 302 -29.59 16.19 14.82
N THR A 303 -29.01 15.02 15.06
CA THR A 303 -29.52 14.02 15.98
C THR A 303 -28.40 13.43 16.84
N GLU A 304 -28.65 13.36 18.14
CA GLU A 304 -27.78 12.66 19.08
C GLU A 304 -28.05 11.15 19.04
N VAL A 305 -26.99 10.36 18.94
CA VAL A 305 -27.08 8.90 18.86
C VAL A 305 -26.08 8.23 19.79
N ASP A 306 -26.51 7.13 20.38
CA ASP A 306 -25.63 6.24 21.14
C ASP A 306 -25.16 5.06 20.29
N TYR A 307 -24.00 4.52 20.67
CA TYR A 307 -23.43 3.27 20.12
C TYR A 307 -23.23 3.30 18.61
N ALA A 308 -22.73 4.42 18.10
CA ALA A 308 -22.47 4.62 16.67
C ALA A 308 -21.25 3.80 16.19
N MET A 309 -21.44 3.04 15.12
CA MET A 309 -20.42 2.26 14.43
C MET A 309 -20.42 2.65 12.96
N ARG A 310 -19.40 3.37 12.50
CA ARG A 310 -19.27 3.86 11.11
C ARG A 310 -18.93 2.73 10.17
N VAL A 311 -19.58 2.67 9.02
CA VAL A 311 -19.31 1.67 7.96
C VAL A 311 -19.00 2.28 6.59
N THR A 312 -19.26 3.59 6.40
CA THR A 312 -18.85 4.32 5.20
C THR A 312 -18.31 5.72 5.55
N ASN A 313 -17.51 6.30 4.67
CA ASN A 313 -17.10 7.70 4.77
C ASN A 313 -18.20 8.67 4.29
N THR A 314 -19.27 8.16 3.70
CA THR A 314 -20.46 8.91 3.25
C THR A 314 -21.57 8.95 4.29
N GLY A 315 -21.29 8.62 5.56
CA GLY A 315 -22.19 8.84 6.68
C GLY A 315 -23.17 7.71 6.99
N GLU A 316 -22.90 6.46 6.56
CA GLU A 316 -23.69 5.33 7.03
C GLU A 316 -23.09 4.71 8.27
N PHE A 317 -23.94 4.45 9.27
CA PHE A 317 -23.60 3.89 10.58
C PHE A 317 -24.62 2.80 10.99
N LEU A 318 -24.23 1.96 11.92
CA LEU A 318 -25.14 1.23 12.79
C LEU A 318 -25.21 2.02 14.11
N HIS A 319 -26.40 2.28 14.65
CA HIS A 319 -26.54 3.04 15.89
C HIS A 319 -27.86 2.76 16.64
N SER A 320 -27.96 3.16 17.88
CA SER A 320 -29.20 3.16 18.63
C SER A 320 -30.16 4.22 18.06
N ALA A 321 -31.41 3.83 17.85
CA ALA A 321 -32.47 4.70 17.34
C ALA A 321 -33.81 4.39 18.03
N PRO A 322 -33.98 4.82 19.29
CA PRO A 322 -35.20 4.54 20.06
C PRO A 322 -36.48 5.11 19.42
N TRP A 323 -36.37 6.23 18.71
CA TRP A 323 -37.49 6.89 18.02
C TRP A 323 -38.06 6.09 16.85
N SER A 324 -37.33 5.10 16.33
CA SER A 324 -37.76 4.31 15.17
C SER A 324 -37.99 2.83 15.48
N VAL A 325 -38.09 2.44 16.74
CA VAL A 325 -38.33 1.03 17.17
C VAL A 325 -39.60 0.47 16.51
N TRP A 326 -40.63 1.29 16.32
CA TRP A 326 -41.88 0.93 15.64
C TRP A 326 -41.68 0.50 14.17
N ALA A 327 -40.62 0.96 13.51
CA ALA A 327 -40.31 0.66 12.12
C ALA A 327 -39.33 -0.50 11.96
N GLN A 328 -38.54 -0.81 13.01
CA GLN A 328 -37.54 -1.86 12.97
C GLN A 328 -38.19 -3.24 12.76
N GLY A 329 -37.65 -3.99 11.79
CA GLY A 329 -38.22 -5.26 11.33
C GLY A 329 -39.43 -5.13 10.39
N ARG A 330 -39.79 -3.91 9.98
CA ARG A 330 -41.01 -3.66 9.19
C ARG A 330 -40.82 -2.76 8.01
N ARG A 331 -40.09 -1.63 8.15
CA ARG A 331 -39.87 -0.64 7.09
C ARG A 331 -38.61 0.19 7.31
N ASN A 332 -38.10 0.78 6.26
CA ASN A 332 -36.93 1.62 6.23
C ASN A 332 -37.32 3.09 6.36
N VAL A 333 -36.78 3.80 7.37
CA VAL A 333 -37.16 5.20 7.68
C VAL A 333 -35.97 6.10 7.94
N SER A 334 -34.69 5.59 7.86
CA SER A 334 -33.49 6.40 8.11
C SER A 334 -33.00 7.10 6.84
N HIS A 335 -31.96 7.94 6.99
CA HIS A 335 -31.24 8.59 5.89
C HIS A 335 -30.04 7.76 5.36
N GLY A 336 -30.03 6.44 5.62
CA GLY A 336 -28.99 5.51 5.15
C GLY A 336 -28.39 4.64 6.25
N CYS A 337 -28.50 5.06 7.51
CA CYS A 337 -28.00 4.30 8.66
C CYS A 337 -28.85 3.07 8.95
N VAL A 338 -28.28 2.14 9.69
CA VAL A 338 -28.98 0.99 10.29
C VAL A 338 -29.44 1.37 11.68
N ASN A 339 -30.72 1.70 11.81
CA ASN A 339 -31.39 2.00 13.07
C ASN A 339 -31.64 0.71 13.85
N MET A 340 -31.15 0.64 15.07
CA MET A 340 -31.27 -0.51 15.97
C MET A 340 -31.99 -0.12 17.26
N GLY A 341 -32.68 -1.07 17.89
CA GLY A 341 -33.18 -0.86 19.24
C GLY A 341 -32.03 -0.63 20.24
N PRO A 342 -32.23 0.16 21.31
CA PRO A 342 -31.14 0.56 22.23
C PRO A 342 -30.35 -0.62 22.81
N ARG A 343 -31.04 -1.68 23.20
CA ARG A 343 -30.40 -2.90 23.72
C ARG A 343 -29.53 -3.57 22.64
N ALA A 344 -30.08 -3.78 21.44
CA ALA A 344 -29.38 -4.41 20.32
C ALA A 344 -28.16 -3.60 19.89
N ALA A 345 -28.29 -2.28 19.81
CA ALA A 345 -27.17 -1.40 19.46
C ALA A 345 -26.03 -1.45 20.49
N ARG A 346 -26.37 -1.47 21.79
CA ARG A 346 -25.39 -1.62 22.87
C ARG A 346 -24.68 -2.97 22.84
N GLU A 347 -25.43 -4.06 22.66
CA GLU A 347 -24.86 -5.42 22.53
C GLU A 347 -23.93 -5.50 21.33
N MET A 348 -24.35 -5.01 20.16
CA MET A 348 -23.57 -4.99 18.94
C MET A 348 -22.30 -4.15 19.12
N PHE A 349 -22.42 -2.93 19.69
CA PHE A 349 -21.29 -2.04 19.95
C PHE A 349 -20.25 -2.68 20.88
N ASN A 350 -20.69 -3.24 22.02
CA ASN A 350 -19.76 -3.82 23.00
C ASN A 350 -19.05 -5.06 22.45
N ALA A 351 -19.73 -5.84 21.63
CA ALA A 351 -19.21 -7.07 21.07
C ALA A 351 -18.36 -6.87 19.82
N SER A 352 -18.48 -5.77 19.10
CA SER A 352 -17.75 -5.52 17.85
C SER A 352 -16.41 -4.81 18.06
N VAL A 353 -15.49 -5.03 17.13
CA VAL A 353 -14.23 -4.27 17.01
C VAL A 353 -14.14 -3.60 15.64
N VAL A 354 -13.31 -2.58 15.54
CA VAL A 354 -12.98 -1.96 14.26
C VAL A 354 -12.39 -3.02 13.33
N GLY A 355 -12.88 -3.10 12.09
CA GLY A 355 -12.52 -4.16 11.14
C GLY A 355 -13.46 -5.36 11.11
N ASP A 356 -14.48 -5.44 11.98
CA ASP A 356 -15.54 -6.44 11.84
C ASP A 356 -16.34 -6.19 10.56
N VAL A 357 -16.74 -7.27 9.89
CA VAL A 357 -17.43 -7.22 8.60
C VAL A 357 -18.93 -6.99 8.80
N VAL A 358 -19.47 -6.11 7.96
CA VAL A 358 -20.92 -5.89 7.84
C VAL A 358 -21.31 -5.97 6.37
N ASP A 359 -22.00 -7.03 6.00
CA ASP A 359 -22.44 -7.33 4.66
C ASP A 359 -23.86 -6.81 4.45
N PHE A 360 -24.05 -5.92 3.51
CA PHE A 360 -25.37 -5.35 3.18
C PHE A 360 -25.90 -6.01 1.91
N VAL A 361 -27.02 -6.66 2.01
CA VAL A 361 -27.67 -7.38 0.91
C VAL A 361 -29.07 -6.79 0.59
N ASN A 362 -29.59 -7.14 -0.56
CA ASN A 362 -30.96 -6.81 -0.97
C ASN A 362 -31.28 -5.30 -1.01
N SER A 363 -30.27 -4.47 -1.37
CA SER A 363 -30.47 -3.07 -1.73
C SER A 363 -30.05 -2.83 -3.18
N PRO A 364 -30.84 -2.14 -3.99
CA PRO A 364 -30.47 -1.81 -5.38
C PRO A 364 -29.33 -0.80 -5.46
N ARG A 365 -29.17 0.08 -4.45
CA ARG A 365 -28.08 1.05 -4.40
C ARG A 365 -26.80 0.35 -3.98
N LYS A 366 -25.79 0.32 -4.87
CA LYS A 366 -24.50 -0.33 -4.62
C LYS A 366 -23.49 0.66 -4.04
N MET A 367 -22.71 0.21 -3.07
CA MET A 367 -21.57 0.95 -2.56
C MET A 367 -20.45 1.02 -3.63
N LYS A 368 -19.90 2.20 -3.83
CA LYS A 368 -18.70 2.40 -4.66
C LYS A 368 -17.43 2.27 -3.80
N MET A 369 -16.31 1.90 -4.43
CA MET A 369 -15.06 1.63 -3.73
C MET A 369 -14.59 2.82 -2.85
N HIS A 370 -14.69 4.03 -3.36
CA HIS A 370 -14.25 5.25 -2.67
C HIS A 370 -15.21 5.75 -1.56
N GLU A 371 -16.38 5.12 -1.40
CA GLU A 371 -17.35 5.50 -0.36
C GLU A 371 -17.05 4.87 1.01
N GLY A 372 -15.93 4.16 1.14
CA GLY A 372 -15.43 3.58 2.37
C GLY A 372 -14.25 2.64 2.11
N VAL A 373 -13.98 1.71 3.01
CA VAL A 373 -12.97 0.65 2.81
C VAL A 373 -13.52 -0.41 1.85
N GLY A 374 -13.46 -0.09 0.55
CA GLY A 374 -14.10 -0.84 -0.52
C GLY A 374 -13.35 -2.08 -1.02
N VAL A 375 -12.31 -2.54 -0.33
CA VAL A 375 -11.45 -3.64 -0.79
C VAL A 375 -12.20 -4.96 -1.01
N TRP A 376 -13.31 -5.17 -0.30
CA TRP A 376 -14.14 -6.37 -0.37
C TRP A 376 -15.28 -6.30 -1.39
N LEU A 377 -15.44 -5.16 -2.08
CA LEU A 377 -16.45 -4.97 -3.12
C LEU A 377 -16.07 -5.60 -4.46
N VAL A 378 -14.81 -6.00 -4.60
CA VAL A 378 -14.27 -6.60 -5.83
C VAL A 378 -13.69 -7.97 -5.57
N SER A 379 -13.64 -8.83 -6.57
CA SER A 379 -12.99 -10.14 -6.47
C SER A 379 -11.49 -9.98 -6.13
N TYR A 380 -10.86 -11.06 -5.67
CA TYR A 380 -9.44 -11.03 -5.37
C TYR A 380 -8.58 -10.77 -6.61
N ASP A 381 -8.97 -11.27 -7.77
CA ASP A 381 -8.24 -11.03 -9.01
C ASP A 381 -8.37 -9.57 -9.49
N GLN A 382 -9.56 -8.99 -9.36
CA GLN A 382 -9.75 -7.55 -9.61
C GLN A 382 -8.95 -6.70 -8.63
N TRP A 383 -8.81 -7.15 -7.37
CA TRP A 383 -7.97 -6.47 -6.39
C TRP A 383 -6.48 -6.54 -6.75
N LYS A 384 -5.98 -7.73 -7.11
CA LYS A 384 -4.58 -7.90 -7.58
C LYS A 384 -4.26 -7.04 -8.80
N ALA A 385 -5.20 -6.86 -9.70
CA ALA A 385 -5.02 -6.02 -10.89
C ALA A 385 -4.84 -4.53 -10.55
N ARG A 386 -5.12 -4.10 -9.31
CA ARG A 386 -4.88 -2.74 -8.83
C ARG A 386 -3.46 -2.52 -8.30
N SER A 387 -2.63 -3.53 -8.25
CA SER A 387 -1.20 -3.41 -7.94
C SER A 387 -0.49 -2.60 -9.04
N ALA A 388 0.36 -1.67 -8.66
CA ALA A 388 1.22 -0.95 -9.60
C ALA A 388 2.30 -1.86 -10.22
N LEU A 389 2.51 -3.04 -9.63
CA LEU A 389 3.43 -4.09 -10.11
C LEU A 389 2.72 -5.15 -10.95
N ALA A 390 1.39 -5.11 -11.04
CA ALA A 390 0.66 -6.03 -11.90
C ALA A 390 1.13 -5.84 -13.35
N LYS A 391 1.51 -6.95 -14.03
CA LYS A 391 1.76 -6.91 -15.46
C LYS A 391 0.50 -6.38 -16.13
N LYS A 392 0.59 -5.24 -16.81
CA LYS A 392 -0.49 -4.79 -17.69
C LYS A 392 -0.72 -5.95 -18.66
N ALA A 393 -1.89 -6.57 -18.59
CA ALA A 393 -2.31 -7.48 -19.64
C ALA A 393 -2.18 -6.68 -20.94
N THR A 394 -1.30 -7.13 -21.84
CA THR A 394 -1.17 -6.55 -23.17
C THR A 394 -2.56 -6.63 -23.78
N ALA A 395 -3.26 -5.52 -23.86
CA ALA A 395 -4.52 -5.42 -24.55
C ALA A 395 -4.22 -5.83 -25.98
N LYS A 396 -4.71 -7.03 -26.37
CA LYS A 396 -4.71 -7.47 -27.75
C LYS A 396 -5.40 -6.35 -28.52
N PRO A 397 -4.77 -5.74 -29.54
CA PRO A 397 -5.44 -4.69 -30.29
C PRO A 397 -6.72 -5.28 -30.86
N SER A 398 -7.85 -4.67 -30.51
CA SER A 398 -9.14 -5.00 -31.08
C SER A 398 -9.01 -4.79 -32.59
N PRO A 399 -9.38 -5.76 -33.45
CA PRO A 399 -9.27 -5.57 -34.88
C PRO A 399 -10.12 -4.36 -35.28
N SER A 400 -9.45 -3.33 -35.76
CA SER A 400 -10.08 -2.16 -36.35
C SER A 400 -11.00 -2.65 -37.48
N LYS A 401 -12.31 -2.54 -37.28
CA LYS A 401 -13.25 -2.69 -38.39
C LYS A 401 -12.99 -1.50 -39.31
N THR A 402 -12.27 -1.74 -40.39
CA THR A 402 -12.26 -0.86 -41.57
C THR A 402 -13.66 -0.87 -42.17
N GLY A 403 -14.45 0.05 -41.68
CA GLY A 403 -15.73 0.40 -42.29
C GLY A 403 -15.48 1.23 -43.55
N LYS A 404 -15.83 0.65 -44.67
CA LYS A 404 -15.89 1.28 -45.98
C LYS A 404 -16.67 2.58 -45.90
N ALA A 405 -16.05 3.69 -46.24
CA ALA A 405 -16.72 4.97 -46.35
C ALA A 405 -17.73 4.94 -47.52
N THR A 406 -18.98 5.24 -47.23
CA THR A 406 -20.00 5.59 -48.22
C THR A 406 -20.26 7.10 -48.09
N PRO A 407 -20.35 7.85 -49.19
CA PRO A 407 -20.43 9.29 -49.17
C PRO A 407 -21.76 9.81 -48.65
N ALA A 408 -21.71 10.90 -47.91
CA ALA A 408 -22.85 11.63 -47.40
C ALA A 408 -23.64 12.34 -48.51
N PRO A 409 -24.94 12.47 -48.43
CA PRO A 409 -25.68 13.49 -49.16
C PRO A 409 -25.86 14.74 -48.29
N SER A 410 -25.72 15.85 -48.99
CA SER A 410 -25.78 17.24 -48.61
C SER A 410 -27.06 17.66 -47.89
N SER A 411 -26.87 18.58 -46.95
CA SER A 411 -27.90 19.38 -46.24
C SER A 411 -28.80 20.20 -47.16
N PRO A 412 -30.01 20.56 -46.68
CA PRO A 412 -30.31 21.99 -46.60
C PRO A 412 -30.81 22.47 -45.22
N SER A 413 -30.37 23.66 -44.89
CA SER A 413 -30.83 24.57 -43.83
C SER A 413 -31.99 25.43 -44.36
N PRO A 414 -32.61 26.36 -43.60
CA PRO A 414 -33.32 26.30 -42.33
C PRO A 414 -34.76 26.85 -42.43
N ALA A 415 -35.61 26.64 -41.44
CA ALA A 415 -36.80 27.48 -41.27
C ALA A 415 -37.24 27.55 -39.80
N THR A 416 -37.29 28.74 -39.30
CA THR A 416 -37.89 29.32 -38.08
C THR A 416 -39.40 29.58 -38.36
N PRO A 417 -40.22 30.09 -37.41
CA PRO A 417 -40.35 29.92 -35.97
C PRO A 417 -41.84 29.68 -35.53
N SER A 418 -41.99 29.41 -34.22
CA SER A 418 -43.10 29.72 -33.26
C SER A 418 -44.59 29.75 -33.72
N PRO A 419 -45.54 29.42 -32.84
CA PRO A 419 -45.94 30.40 -31.81
C PRO A 419 -46.31 29.82 -30.42
N SER A 420 -46.30 30.74 -29.51
CA SER A 420 -46.66 30.80 -28.13
C SER A 420 -48.14 30.67 -27.76
N VAL A 421 -48.36 30.18 -26.46
CA VAL A 421 -49.37 30.67 -25.48
C VAL A 421 -50.76 30.03 -25.56
N PRO A 422 -51.56 29.87 -24.46
CA PRO A 422 -51.49 30.58 -23.17
C PRO A 422 -51.65 29.75 -21.87
N ALA A 423 -51.41 30.46 -20.78
CA ALA A 423 -51.69 30.06 -19.41
C ALA A 423 -53.18 30.00 -19.08
N ALA A 424 -53.53 29.14 -18.14
CA ALA A 424 -54.81 29.29 -17.39
C ALA A 424 -54.50 29.04 -15.89
N THR A 425 -54.72 30.04 -15.15
CA THR A 425 -54.95 30.15 -13.71
C THR A 425 -56.16 29.29 -13.31
N ASP A 426 -56.10 28.55 -12.18
CA ASP A 426 -57.00 28.87 -11.07
C ASP A 426 -56.68 28.11 -9.76
N ALA A 427 -56.99 28.78 -8.71
CA ALA A 427 -56.77 28.52 -7.31
C ALA A 427 -57.68 27.43 -6.73
N ALA A 428 -57.24 26.76 -5.66
CA ALA A 428 -58.05 26.53 -4.44
C ALA A 428 -57.20 25.92 -3.31
N ALA A 429 -56.95 26.71 -2.30
CA ALA A 429 -57.19 26.56 -0.87
C ALA A 429 -56.98 25.20 -0.15
N ARG A 430 -56.02 25.24 0.76
CA ARG A 430 -55.81 24.71 2.12
C ARG A 430 -56.84 23.75 2.75
N PRO A 431 -56.41 22.94 3.77
CA PRO A 431 -56.00 23.48 5.06
C PRO A 431 -54.76 22.84 5.70
N GLN A 432 -54.14 23.65 6.58
CA GLN A 432 -53.20 23.26 7.61
C GLN A 432 -53.81 22.30 8.64
N GLU A 433 -53.02 21.34 9.06
CA GLU A 433 -53.21 20.74 10.37
C GLU A 433 -51.89 20.59 11.10
N SER A 434 -51.91 21.07 12.31
CA SER A 434 -50.85 21.31 13.27
C SER A 434 -50.22 20.02 13.79
N ALA A 435 -48.90 20.08 14.04
CA ALA A 435 -48.17 19.14 14.87
C ALA A 435 -48.53 19.24 16.35
N PRO A 436 -48.32 18.22 17.14
CA PRO A 436 -47.87 18.45 18.52
C PRO A 436 -46.46 17.95 18.74
N ALA A 437 -45.75 18.78 19.54
CA ALA A 437 -44.47 18.47 20.15
C ALA A 437 -44.61 17.40 21.24
N ALA A 438 -43.63 16.48 21.26
CA ALA A 438 -42.96 15.96 22.45
C ALA A 438 -41.78 15.03 22.00
#